data_a440181ed6d9b0cb03a1d1fa259986ad
#
_entry.id   a440181ed6d9b0cb03a1d1fa259986ad
#
_cell.length_a   1.000
_cell.length_b   1.000
_cell.length_c   1.000
_cell.angle_alpha   90.00
_cell.angle_beta   90.00
_cell.angle_gamma   90.00
#
_symmetry.space_group_name_H-M   'P 1'
#
loop_
_entity.id
_entity.type
_entity.pdbx_description
1 polymer ?
#
loop_
_entity_poly.entity_id
_entity_poly.type
_entity_poly.pdbx_seq_one_letter_code
_entity_poly.pdbx_strand_id
1 'polypeptide(L)'
;TPNESSAASDVYKRQSPQDVAPIDGRVPNPKNESDLDRRNSIDRSLEYMGLEADIALKDIKIDTVFIGSCTNGRIEDLREAAHILKDKRKAPHVHAMVVPGSGLVKEQAEQEGLDKIFINSGFEWREPGCSMCLAMNADKLKPEERCASTSNRNFEGRQGRGGRTHLVSPGMAAAAAIAGNLDDVRKYQN
;
A
#
# COMPACT_ATOMS: atom_id res chain seq x y z
N THR A 1 21.01 11.17 0.85
CA THR A 1 19.94 11.36 -0.15
C THR A 1 18.71 10.63 0.33
N PRO A 2 17.53 11.29 0.45
CA PRO A 2 16.29 10.59 0.74
C PRO A 2 16.08 9.53 -0.34
N ASN A 3 15.75 8.32 0.08
CA ASN A 3 15.63 7.18 -0.80
C ASN A 3 14.44 7.41 -1.75
N GLU A 4 14.69 7.66 -3.02
CA GLU A 4 13.64 7.88 -4.04
C GLU A 4 12.66 6.70 -4.13
N SER A 5 13.05 5.53 -3.63
CA SER A 5 12.21 4.34 -3.59
C SER A 5 10.99 4.47 -2.64
N SER A 6 11.03 5.40 -1.67
CA SER A 6 9.93 5.61 -0.73
C SER A 6 8.70 6.30 -1.35
N ALA A 7 8.85 6.95 -2.50
CA ALA A 7 7.79 7.65 -3.22
C ALA A 7 7.23 6.89 -4.42
N ALA A 8 7.68 5.64 -4.65
CA ALA A 8 7.22 4.83 -5.75
C ALA A 8 6.02 3.95 -5.34
N SER A 9 5.02 3.89 -6.18
CA SER A 9 3.87 2.97 -6.07
C SER A 9 3.95 1.95 -7.20
N ASP A 10 3.80 0.67 -6.87
CA ASP A 10 3.65 -0.39 -7.86
C ASP A 10 2.25 -0.32 -8.46
N VAL A 11 2.16 0.04 -9.73
CA VAL A 11 0.89 0.16 -10.44
C VAL A 11 0.46 -1.15 -11.08
N TYR A 12 1.36 -2.15 -11.16
CA TYR A 12 1.18 -3.38 -11.93
C TYR A 12 1.30 -4.68 -11.15
N LYS A 13 0.82 -5.74 -11.77
CA LYS A 13 0.70 -7.12 -11.28
C LYS A 13 1.98 -7.84 -10.87
N ARG A 14 3.15 -7.39 -11.27
CA ARG A 14 4.43 -8.07 -11.03
C ARG A 14 5.46 -7.08 -10.52
N GLN A 15 6.25 -7.52 -9.56
CA GLN A 15 7.41 -6.80 -9.03
C GLN A 15 8.54 -6.74 -10.05
N SER A 16 8.30 -6.07 -11.15
CA SER A 16 9.34 -5.75 -12.10
C SER A 16 9.67 -4.27 -11.95
N PRO A 17 10.95 -3.84 -11.95
CA PRO A 17 11.32 -2.44 -11.88
C PRO A 17 10.64 -1.57 -12.96
N GLN A 18 10.25 -2.19 -14.06
CA GLN A 18 9.52 -1.55 -15.16
C GLN A 18 8.02 -1.30 -14.87
N ASP A 19 7.51 -1.88 -13.79
CA ASP A 19 6.11 -1.77 -13.37
C ASP A 19 5.92 -0.78 -12.20
N VAL A 20 6.97 -0.07 -11.84
CA VAL A 20 6.98 0.97 -10.81
C VAL A 20 6.78 2.33 -11.46
N ALA A 21 5.86 3.11 -10.92
CA ALA A 21 5.61 4.48 -11.37
C ALA A 21 5.79 5.48 -10.21
N PRO A 22 6.43 6.63 -10.44
CA PRO A 22 6.57 7.66 -9.43
C PRO A 22 5.20 8.24 -9.09
N ILE A 23 4.98 8.61 -7.83
CA ILE A 23 3.67 9.08 -7.33
C ILE A 23 3.15 10.35 -8.03
N ASP A 24 4.03 11.16 -8.58
CA ASP A 24 3.70 12.34 -9.39
C ASP A 24 3.46 12.01 -10.88
N GLY A 25 3.59 10.73 -11.24
CA GLY A 25 3.34 10.23 -12.58
C GLY A 25 1.87 9.94 -12.87
N ARG A 26 1.66 9.29 -14.02
CA ARG A 26 0.35 8.87 -14.52
C ARG A 26 0.35 7.37 -14.78
N VAL A 27 -0.84 6.80 -14.78
CA VAL A 27 -1.06 5.42 -15.23
C VAL A 27 -0.60 5.31 -16.68
N PRO A 28 0.26 4.34 -17.02
CA PRO A 28 0.78 4.20 -18.37
C PRO A 28 -0.33 4.00 -19.40
N ASN A 29 -0.08 4.59 -20.58
CA ASN A 29 -0.96 4.44 -21.71
C ASN A 29 -0.39 3.38 -22.67
N PRO A 30 -1.08 2.25 -22.88
CA PRO A 30 -0.61 1.20 -23.77
C PRO A 30 -0.40 1.67 -25.21
N LYS A 31 -1.10 2.72 -25.64
CA LYS A 31 -0.94 3.31 -26.99
C LYS A 31 0.44 3.95 -27.20
N ASN A 32 1.12 4.33 -26.12
CA ASN A 32 2.45 4.93 -26.18
C ASN A 32 3.57 3.87 -26.20
N GLU A 33 3.22 2.59 -26.07
CA GLU A 33 4.17 1.48 -26.09
C GLU A 33 4.31 0.91 -27.49
N SER A 34 5.54 0.81 -27.99
CA SER A 34 5.85 0.30 -29.32
C SER A 34 5.92 -1.23 -29.39
N ASP A 35 6.31 -1.86 -28.26
CA ASP A 35 6.38 -3.31 -28.13
C ASP A 35 4.98 -3.88 -27.92
N LEU A 36 4.56 -4.80 -28.79
CA LEU A 36 3.22 -5.39 -28.76
C LEU A 36 2.98 -6.26 -27.53
N ASP A 37 3.98 -7.01 -27.08
CA ASP A 37 3.83 -7.88 -25.91
C ASP A 37 3.71 -7.04 -24.64
N ARG A 38 4.49 -5.97 -24.55
CA ARG A 38 4.41 -5.02 -23.45
C ARG A 38 3.09 -4.25 -23.46
N ARG A 39 2.62 -3.80 -24.61
CA ARG A 39 1.30 -3.18 -24.78
C ARG A 39 0.19 -4.08 -24.26
N ASN A 40 0.16 -5.33 -24.71
CA ASN A 40 -0.83 -6.32 -24.27
C ASN A 40 -0.74 -6.61 -22.77
N SER A 41 0.47 -6.58 -22.21
CA SER A 41 0.67 -6.73 -20.76
C SER A 41 0.10 -5.56 -19.97
N ILE A 42 0.32 -4.33 -20.45
CA ILE A 42 -0.25 -3.12 -19.84
C ILE A 42 -1.77 -3.17 -19.90
N ASP A 43 -2.37 -3.45 -21.07
CA ASP A 43 -3.82 -3.53 -21.24
C ASP A 43 -4.47 -4.49 -20.24
N ARG A 44 -3.94 -5.71 -20.13
CA ARG A 44 -4.45 -6.71 -19.16
C ARG A 44 -4.30 -6.23 -17.70
N SER A 45 -3.21 -5.54 -17.40
CA SER A 45 -2.97 -5.02 -16.06
C SER A 45 -3.94 -3.91 -15.71
N LEU A 46 -4.22 -3.01 -16.64
CA LEU A 46 -5.19 -1.93 -16.47
C LEU A 46 -6.62 -2.49 -16.31
N GLU A 47 -6.99 -3.47 -17.12
CA GLU A 47 -8.29 -4.15 -17.01
C GLU A 47 -8.45 -4.79 -15.62
N TYR A 48 -7.46 -5.59 -15.17
CA TYR A 48 -7.51 -6.20 -13.83
C TYR A 48 -7.56 -5.17 -12.71
N MET A 49 -6.71 -4.15 -12.78
CA MET A 49 -6.64 -3.09 -11.78
C MET A 49 -7.81 -2.11 -11.88
N GLY A 50 -8.64 -2.17 -12.94
CA GLY A 50 -9.72 -1.24 -13.18
C GLY A 50 -9.22 0.20 -13.23
N LEU A 51 -8.13 0.44 -13.96
CA LEU A 51 -7.51 1.74 -14.11
C LEU A 51 -7.67 2.24 -15.56
N GLU A 52 -7.95 3.51 -15.70
CA GLU A 52 -7.90 4.19 -16.99
C GLU A 52 -6.48 4.67 -17.27
N ALA A 53 -6.06 4.60 -18.54
CA ALA A 53 -4.78 5.13 -18.96
C ALA A 53 -4.71 6.65 -18.73
N ASP A 54 -3.52 7.15 -18.49
CA ASP A 54 -3.21 8.59 -18.31
C ASP A 54 -3.87 9.29 -17.11
N ILE A 55 -4.59 8.60 -16.21
CA ILE A 55 -5.02 9.22 -14.95
C ILE A 55 -3.81 9.46 -14.05
N ALA A 56 -3.84 10.54 -13.26
CA ALA A 56 -2.79 10.79 -12.29
C ALA A 56 -2.85 9.74 -11.17
N LEU A 57 -1.69 9.24 -10.73
CA LEU A 57 -1.66 8.26 -9.64
C LEU A 57 -2.32 8.76 -8.36
N LYS A 58 -2.20 10.06 -8.08
CA LYS A 58 -2.83 10.73 -6.94
C LYS A 58 -4.37 10.73 -6.98
N ASP A 59 -4.98 10.47 -8.13
CA ASP A 59 -6.44 10.41 -8.28
C ASP A 59 -6.99 9.01 -8.01
N ILE A 60 -6.10 8.01 -7.80
CA ILE A 60 -6.48 6.63 -7.52
C ILE A 60 -6.95 6.51 -6.06
N LYS A 61 -8.25 6.32 -5.86
CA LYS A 61 -8.86 6.13 -4.54
C LYS A 61 -8.44 4.80 -3.93
N ILE A 62 -8.31 4.79 -2.61
CA ILE A 62 -7.93 3.62 -1.81
C ILE A 62 -9.06 3.32 -0.82
N ASP A 63 -9.50 2.06 -0.79
CA ASP A 63 -10.54 1.58 0.13
C ASP A 63 -9.92 0.97 1.39
N THR A 64 -8.77 0.29 1.23
CA THR A 64 -8.09 -0.42 2.32
C THR A 64 -6.60 -0.09 2.34
N VAL A 65 -6.04 -0.01 3.55
CA VAL A 65 -4.59 0.12 3.77
C VAL A 65 -4.10 -1.00 4.66
N PHE A 66 -3.05 -1.68 4.22
CA PHE A 66 -2.41 -2.75 4.96
C PHE A 66 -0.93 -2.45 5.17
N ILE A 67 -0.52 -2.32 6.44
CA ILE A 67 0.87 -2.12 6.83
C ILE A 67 1.35 -3.32 7.63
N GLY A 68 2.48 -3.90 7.25
CA GLY A 68 3.14 -4.92 8.04
C GLY A 68 3.33 -6.25 7.32
N SER A 69 3.05 -7.33 8.03
CA SER A 69 3.45 -8.71 7.77
C SER A 69 4.93 -9.00 8.06
N CYS A 70 5.35 -10.26 7.87
CA CYS A 70 6.68 -10.74 8.27
C CYS A 70 7.86 -10.02 7.60
N THR A 71 7.68 -9.42 6.44
CA THR A 71 8.78 -8.78 5.68
C THR A 71 8.83 -7.27 5.89
N ASN A 72 7.68 -6.60 5.91
CA ASN A 72 7.56 -5.14 5.99
C ASN A 72 6.78 -4.70 7.24
N GLY A 73 6.86 -5.46 8.31
CA GLY A 73 6.34 -5.16 9.63
C GLY A 73 7.43 -5.13 10.69
N ARG A 74 8.67 -4.78 10.30
CA ARG A 74 9.78 -4.58 11.21
C ARG A 74 9.58 -3.30 12.01
N ILE A 75 10.31 -3.15 13.10
CA ILE A 75 10.16 -1.97 13.97
C ILE A 75 10.43 -0.65 13.20
N GLU A 76 11.40 -0.66 12.27
CA GLU A 76 11.72 0.50 11.44
C GLU A 76 10.56 0.87 10.52
N ASP A 77 9.91 -0.11 9.92
CA ASP A 77 8.75 0.07 9.03
C ASP A 77 7.56 0.68 9.81
N LEU A 78 7.34 0.21 11.04
CA LEU A 78 6.29 0.73 11.92
C LEU A 78 6.62 2.15 12.40
N ARG A 79 7.88 2.45 12.72
CA ARG A 79 8.33 3.81 13.10
C ARG A 79 8.13 4.79 11.95
N GLU A 80 8.49 4.41 10.72
CA GLU A 80 8.29 5.24 9.51
C GLU A 80 6.82 5.59 9.34
N ALA A 81 5.93 4.59 9.34
CA ALA A 81 4.50 4.81 9.18
C ALA A 81 3.91 5.64 10.33
N ALA A 82 4.29 5.34 11.57
CA ALA A 82 3.83 6.07 12.76
C ALA A 82 4.27 7.54 12.73
N HIS A 83 5.49 7.83 12.25
CA HIS A 83 5.95 9.21 12.08
C HIS A 83 5.05 10.02 11.15
N ILE A 84 4.63 9.43 10.04
CA ILE A 84 3.71 10.06 9.08
C ILE A 84 2.31 10.26 9.67
N LEU A 85 1.83 9.29 10.48
CA LEU A 85 0.49 9.28 11.07
C LEU A 85 0.36 10.17 12.31
N LYS A 86 1.47 10.58 12.93
CA LYS A 86 1.45 11.36 14.17
C LYS A 86 0.56 12.59 14.02
N ASP A 87 -0.38 12.74 14.96
CA ASP A 87 -1.37 13.84 15.03
C ASP A 87 -2.30 13.94 13.80
N LYS A 88 -2.39 12.88 13.01
CA LYS A 88 -3.25 12.80 11.82
C LYS A 88 -4.22 11.62 11.93
N ARG A 89 -5.30 11.68 11.16
CA ARG A 89 -6.30 10.60 11.08
C ARG A 89 -6.42 10.11 9.65
N LYS A 90 -6.69 8.83 9.51
CA LYS A 90 -7.05 8.23 8.23
C LYS A 90 -8.35 8.82 7.68
N ALA A 91 -8.52 8.82 6.39
CA ALA A 91 -9.79 9.17 5.74
C ALA A 91 -10.92 8.25 6.25
N PRO A 92 -12.13 8.79 6.51
CA PRO A 92 -13.22 8.03 7.15
C PRO A 92 -13.62 6.75 6.42
N HIS A 93 -13.55 6.74 5.09
CA HIS A 93 -13.95 5.61 4.26
C HIS A 93 -12.87 4.52 4.15
N VAL A 94 -11.63 4.82 4.52
CA VAL A 94 -10.53 3.86 4.42
C VAL A 94 -10.58 2.88 5.59
N HIS A 95 -10.54 1.59 5.29
CA HIS A 95 -10.28 0.54 6.27
C HIS A 95 -8.76 0.35 6.39
N ALA A 96 -8.20 0.59 7.56
CA ALA A 96 -6.75 0.55 7.75
C ALA A 96 -6.36 -0.38 8.88
N MET A 97 -5.39 -1.27 8.62
CA MET A 97 -4.85 -2.20 9.60
C MET A 97 -3.33 -2.26 9.57
N VAL A 98 -2.76 -2.53 10.72
CA VAL A 98 -1.32 -2.73 10.88
C VAL A 98 -1.04 -4.04 11.63
N VAL A 99 -0.11 -4.82 11.10
CA VAL A 99 0.25 -6.14 11.58
C VAL A 99 1.76 -6.18 11.84
N PRO A 100 2.21 -6.16 13.12
CA PRO A 100 3.63 -6.31 13.45
C PRO A 100 4.20 -7.62 12.92
N GLY A 101 5.48 -7.60 12.53
CA GLY A 101 6.12 -8.75 11.88
C GLY A 101 6.37 -9.95 12.80
N SER A 102 6.41 -9.73 14.11
CA SER A 102 6.57 -10.77 15.13
C SER A 102 6.07 -10.29 16.51
N GLY A 103 5.93 -11.21 17.45
CA GLY A 103 5.58 -10.86 18.85
C GLY A 103 6.59 -9.92 19.50
N LEU A 104 7.89 -10.12 19.24
CA LEU A 104 8.94 -9.23 19.77
C LEU A 104 8.84 -7.82 19.19
N VAL A 105 8.56 -7.70 17.90
CA VAL A 105 8.35 -6.40 17.26
C VAL A 105 7.10 -5.72 17.82
N LYS A 106 6.01 -6.48 18.06
CA LYS A 106 4.79 -5.96 18.66
C LYS A 106 5.09 -5.40 20.06
N GLU A 107 5.75 -6.18 20.91
CA GLU A 107 6.12 -5.77 22.26
C GLU A 107 6.96 -4.49 22.23
N GLN A 108 7.98 -4.44 21.39
CA GLN A 108 8.82 -3.25 21.25
C GLN A 108 8.02 -2.03 20.75
N ALA A 109 7.15 -2.21 19.77
CA ALA A 109 6.31 -1.13 19.25
C ALA A 109 5.35 -0.57 20.31
N GLU A 110 4.79 -1.45 21.17
CA GLU A 110 3.95 -1.05 22.29
C GLU A 110 4.72 -0.33 23.39
N GLN A 111 5.95 -0.77 23.70
CA GLN A 111 6.86 -0.07 24.63
C GLN A 111 7.21 1.34 24.11
N GLU A 112 7.38 1.50 22.81
CA GLU A 112 7.63 2.80 22.18
C GLU A 112 6.36 3.65 21.98
N GLY A 113 5.17 3.10 22.25
CA GLY A 113 3.88 3.78 22.10
C GLY A 113 3.42 3.93 20.66
N LEU A 114 3.99 3.18 19.71
CA LEU A 114 3.59 3.22 18.30
C LEU A 114 2.16 2.71 18.09
N ASP A 115 1.74 1.70 18.85
CA ASP A 115 0.37 1.19 18.89
C ASP A 115 -0.66 2.30 19.11
N LYS A 116 -0.38 3.20 20.07
CA LYS A 116 -1.25 4.34 20.39
C LYS A 116 -1.36 5.33 19.23
N ILE A 117 -0.26 5.56 18.49
CA ILE A 117 -0.27 6.41 17.31
C ILE A 117 -1.17 5.81 16.24
N PHE A 118 -1.02 4.51 15.93
CA PHE A 118 -1.86 3.81 14.95
C PHE A 118 -3.34 3.82 15.35
N ILE A 119 -3.65 3.45 16.60
CA ILE A 119 -5.04 3.42 17.11
C ILE A 119 -5.66 4.83 17.06
N ASN A 120 -4.95 5.87 17.51
CA ASN A 120 -5.43 7.26 17.48
C ASN A 120 -5.65 7.76 16.06
N SER A 121 -4.86 7.27 15.09
CA SER A 121 -5.03 7.56 13.66
C SER A 121 -6.18 6.78 13.03
N GLY A 122 -6.80 5.84 13.76
CA GLY A 122 -7.94 5.04 13.32
C GLY A 122 -7.57 3.72 12.64
N PHE A 123 -6.35 3.25 12.81
CA PHE A 123 -5.92 1.93 12.36
C PHE A 123 -6.32 0.85 13.37
N GLU A 124 -6.58 -0.35 12.86
CA GLU A 124 -6.69 -1.55 13.68
C GLU A 124 -5.29 -2.09 13.99
N TRP A 125 -4.93 -2.15 15.28
CA TRP A 125 -3.71 -2.78 15.76
C TRP A 125 -3.94 -4.28 15.90
N ARG A 126 -3.28 -5.08 15.08
CA ARG A 126 -3.51 -6.53 14.96
C ARG A 126 -2.43 -7.35 15.65
N GLU A 127 -2.75 -8.63 15.91
CA GLU A 127 -1.76 -9.60 16.34
C GLU A 127 -0.81 -9.95 15.19
N PRO A 128 0.47 -10.27 15.52
CA PRO A 128 1.44 -10.72 14.52
C PRO A 128 0.96 -11.93 13.75
N GLY A 129 1.14 -11.93 12.44
CA GLY A 129 0.72 -13.02 11.58
C GLY A 129 0.68 -12.65 10.10
N CYS A 130 0.19 -13.58 9.28
CA CYS A 130 0.10 -13.36 7.84
C CYS A 130 -1.06 -12.42 7.47
N SER A 131 -2.17 -12.47 8.22
CA SER A 131 -3.34 -11.61 8.00
C SER A 131 -3.66 -11.45 6.51
N MET A 132 -3.96 -10.25 6.05
CA MET A 132 -4.27 -9.94 4.65
C MET A 132 -3.13 -10.26 3.66
N CYS A 133 -1.90 -10.42 4.10
CA CYS A 133 -0.77 -10.70 3.21
C CYS A 133 -0.99 -11.94 2.32
N LEU A 134 -1.74 -12.95 2.80
CA LEU A 134 -2.07 -14.18 2.09
C LEU A 134 -3.57 -14.44 1.96
N ALA A 135 -4.42 -13.57 2.48
CA ALA A 135 -5.88 -13.73 2.54
C ALA A 135 -6.33 -15.13 3.07
N MET A 136 -5.56 -15.68 4.01
CA MET A 136 -5.82 -17.02 4.58
C MET A 136 -6.86 -17.00 5.71
N ASN A 137 -7.28 -15.83 6.14
CA ASN A 137 -8.28 -15.61 7.20
C ASN A 137 -9.39 -14.69 6.69
N ALA A 138 -10.20 -14.15 7.61
CA ALA A 138 -11.26 -13.20 7.27
C ALA A 138 -10.76 -11.87 6.71
N ASP A 139 -9.49 -11.51 6.96
CA ASP A 139 -8.88 -10.29 6.46
C ASP A 139 -8.50 -10.46 4.98
N LYS A 140 -9.45 -10.19 4.10
CA LYS A 140 -9.26 -10.27 2.65
C LYS A 140 -10.03 -9.16 1.94
N LEU A 141 -9.49 -8.70 0.83
CA LEU A 141 -10.16 -7.75 -0.04
C LEU A 141 -11.39 -8.37 -0.69
N LYS A 142 -12.42 -7.58 -0.81
CA LYS A 142 -13.58 -7.88 -1.66
C LYS A 142 -13.20 -7.69 -3.13
N PRO A 143 -13.96 -8.28 -4.07
CA PRO A 143 -13.78 -7.99 -5.47
C PRO A 143 -13.82 -6.48 -5.73
N GLU A 144 -12.88 -5.99 -6.55
CA GLU A 144 -12.68 -4.59 -6.93
C GLU A 144 -12.21 -3.64 -5.82
N GLU A 145 -12.18 -4.09 -4.56
CA GLU A 145 -11.64 -3.31 -3.45
C GLU A 145 -10.15 -3.02 -3.66
N ARG A 146 -9.77 -1.78 -3.49
CA ARG A 146 -8.41 -1.28 -3.78
C ARG A 146 -7.62 -1.06 -2.50
N CYS A 147 -6.45 -1.69 -2.43
CA CYS A 147 -5.57 -1.67 -1.27
C CYS A 147 -4.22 -1.04 -1.58
N ALA A 148 -3.78 -0.11 -0.74
CA ALA A 148 -2.37 0.26 -0.63
C ALA A 148 -1.72 -0.63 0.42
N SER A 149 -0.74 -1.44 0.02
CA SER A 149 -0.20 -2.52 0.84
C SER A 149 1.31 -2.53 0.88
N THR A 150 1.89 -2.76 2.05
CA THR A 150 3.33 -2.99 2.21
C THR A 150 3.72 -4.46 2.02
N SER A 151 2.84 -5.31 1.50
CA SER A 151 3.17 -6.70 1.17
C SER A 151 4.37 -6.77 0.23
N ASN A 152 5.16 -7.84 0.34
CA ASN A 152 6.36 -8.02 -0.47
C ASN A 152 6.11 -8.66 -1.84
N ARG A 153 4.89 -9.06 -2.14
CA ARG A 153 4.51 -9.69 -3.42
C ARG A 153 3.09 -9.29 -3.80
N ASN A 154 2.90 -9.05 -5.08
CA ASN A 154 1.61 -8.81 -5.66
C ASN A 154 1.37 -9.73 -6.86
N PHE A 155 0.36 -10.58 -6.79
CA PHE A 155 -0.20 -11.35 -7.89
C PHE A 155 -1.72 -11.39 -7.75
N GLU A 156 -2.41 -11.66 -8.84
CA GLU A 156 -3.87 -11.67 -8.86
C GLU A 156 -4.46 -12.52 -7.73
N GLY A 157 -5.34 -11.91 -6.96
CA GLY A 157 -6.07 -12.59 -5.88
C GLY A 157 -5.27 -12.88 -4.62
N ARG A 158 -4.00 -12.42 -4.50
CA ARG A 158 -3.19 -12.69 -3.29
C ARG A 158 -3.84 -12.20 -2.01
N GLN A 159 -4.38 -11.00 -2.02
CA GLN A 159 -5.07 -10.40 -0.85
C GLN A 159 -6.60 -10.57 -0.90
N GLY A 160 -7.11 -11.35 -1.82
CA GLY A 160 -8.51 -11.64 -2.05
C GLY A 160 -8.84 -11.72 -3.53
N ARG A 161 -9.73 -12.64 -3.92
CA ARG A 161 -10.11 -12.82 -5.33
C ARG A 161 -10.73 -11.54 -5.90
N GLY A 162 -10.15 -11.01 -6.97
CA GLY A 162 -10.58 -9.76 -7.59
C GLY A 162 -10.18 -8.49 -6.83
N GLY A 163 -9.43 -8.61 -5.73
CA GLY A 163 -8.86 -7.47 -5.02
C GLY A 163 -7.75 -6.79 -5.84
N ARG A 164 -7.65 -5.48 -5.73
CA ARG A 164 -6.75 -4.62 -6.50
C ARG A 164 -5.69 -4.03 -5.57
N THR A 165 -4.49 -4.58 -5.57
CA THR A 165 -3.42 -4.19 -4.65
C THR A 165 -2.35 -3.35 -5.32
N HIS A 166 -2.03 -2.21 -4.72
CA HIS A 166 -0.85 -1.40 -5.01
C HIS A 166 0.20 -1.65 -3.93
N LEU A 167 1.41 -2.07 -4.33
CA LEU A 167 2.53 -2.20 -3.39
C LEU A 167 3.17 -0.83 -3.18
N VAL A 168 3.32 -0.47 -1.91
CA VAL A 168 3.86 0.83 -1.49
C VAL A 168 4.77 0.67 -0.28
N SER A 169 5.60 1.67 0.02
CA SER A 169 6.38 1.72 1.26
C SER A 169 5.47 1.97 2.49
N PRO A 170 5.93 1.70 3.71
CA PRO A 170 5.18 2.00 4.94
C PRO A 170 4.72 3.45 5.04
N GLY A 171 5.61 4.39 4.70
CA GLY A 171 5.27 5.82 4.68
C GLY A 171 4.22 6.17 3.62
N MET A 172 4.32 5.58 2.42
CA MET A 172 3.32 5.77 1.35
C MET A 172 1.96 5.18 1.72
N ALA A 173 1.94 4.03 2.41
CA ALA A 173 0.70 3.43 2.91
C ALA A 173 0.03 4.34 3.96
N ALA A 174 0.83 4.91 4.87
CA ALA A 174 0.34 5.89 5.85
C ALA A 174 -0.21 7.15 5.18
N ALA A 175 0.48 7.71 4.18
CA ALA A 175 0.01 8.85 3.40
C ALA A 175 -1.29 8.53 2.67
N ALA A 176 -1.39 7.34 2.04
CA ALA A 176 -2.61 6.90 1.37
C ALA A 176 -3.78 6.75 2.35
N ALA A 177 -3.54 6.27 3.57
CA ALA A 177 -4.58 6.19 4.60
C ALA A 177 -5.13 7.57 4.97
N ILE A 178 -4.27 8.57 5.12
CA ILE A 178 -4.67 9.94 5.47
C ILE A 178 -5.45 10.58 4.31
N ALA A 179 -4.93 10.46 3.09
CA ALA A 179 -5.54 11.11 1.91
C ALA A 179 -6.80 10.39 1.42
N GLY A 180 -6.92 9.08 1.60
CA GLY A 180 -7.98 8.25 1.01
C GLY A 180 -7.76 7.93 -0.48
N ASN A 181 -6.61 8.24 -1.01
CA ASN A 181 -6.10 8.00 -2.36
C ASN A 181 -4.59 7.81 -2.30
N LEU A 182 -3.96 7.33 -3.35
CA LEU A 182 -2.50 7.35 -3.42
C LEU A 182 -2.00 8.80 -3.29
N ASP A 183 -1.08 9.05 -2.38
CA ASP A 183 -0.55 10.41 -2.18
C ASP A 183 0.95 10.39 -1.87
N ASP A 184 1.56 11.54 -2.02
CA ASP A 184 3.00 11.75 -1.85
C ASP A 184 3.35 11.88 -0.36
N VAL A 185 4.09 10.90 0.15
CA VAL A 185 4.53 10.87 1.55
C VAL A 185 5.34 12.12 1.95
N ARG A 186 6.04 12.75 1.00
CA ARG A 186 6.84 13.95 1.25
C ARG A 186 6.02 15.14 1.78
N LYS A 187 4.73 15.18 1.49
CA LYS A 187 3.79 16.18 2.06
C LYS A 187 3.58 16.05 3.57
N TYR A 188 3.91 14.90 4.14
CA TYR A 188 3.63 14.53 5.52
C TYR A 188 4.90 14.40 6.38
N GLN A 189 6.07 14.65 5.80
CA GLN A 189 7.39 14.53 6.45
C GLN A 189 7.83 15.88 7.08
N ASN A 190 6.99 16.55 7.85
CA ASN A 190 7.36 17.78 8.56
C ASN A 190 8.00 17.49 9.91
#